data_4fc27ddfbeb2450547cc21d4ab4a1b6d
#
_entry.id   4fc27ddfbeb2450547cc21d4ab4a1b6d
#
_cell.length_a   1.000
_cell.length_b   1.000
_cell.length_c   1.000
_cell.angle_alpha   90.00
_cell.angle_beta   90.00
_cell.angle_gamma   90.00
#
_symmetry.space_group_name_H-M   'P 1'
#
loop_
_entity.id
_entity.type
_entity.pdbx_description
1 polymer ?
#
loop_
_entity_poly.entity_id
_entity_poly.type
_entity_poly.pdbx_seq_one_letter_code
_entity_poly.pdbx_strand_id
1 'polypeptide(L)'
;MSRISFVNGIYCDYKSASVHIEDRGYQFADGVYEVFAVINGKLIDYDGHINRLYKSLKEIKLNSPLAKESYLFHIKNLVKKNYINNGLIYLQVTRGVSKRDFKFPKNVKPSVVIIANSIPKDEYEKKFSRGIKVKTTQDLRWKRVDIKTLNLLPPVLAKQTAIENKCDEAWLIDDKGYITEGSSSNAWILKNNTLITRPISNS
;
A
#
# COMPACT_ATOMS: atom_id res chain seq x y z
N MET A 1 -14.69 -5.69 20.60
CA MET A 1 -13.36 -5.15 20.99
C MET A 1 -12.97 -4.03 20.04
N SER A 2 -12.30 -3.00 20.52
CA SER A 2 -11.80 -1.93 19.69
C SER A 2 -10.62 -2.42 18.84
N ARG A 3 -10.52 -1.95 17.56
CA ARG A 3 -9.42 -2.27 16.67
C ARG A 3 -8.14 -1.54 17.13
N ILE A 4 -7.01 -2.23 17.13
CA ILE A 4 -5.72 -1.69 17.54
C ILE A 4 -4.88 -1.34 16.33
N SER A 5 -4.23 -0.18 16.38
CA SER A 5 -3.23 0.29 15.42
C SER A 5 -1.87 0.48 16.09
N PHE A 6 -0.82 0.60 15.29
CA PHE A 6 0.52 0.96 15.77
C PHE A 6 0.92 2.30 15.13
N VAL A 7 1.29 3.27 15.96
CA VAL A 7 1.74 4.60 15.53
C VAL A 7 2.99 4.96 16.33
N ASN A 8 4.11 5.13 15.64
CA ASN A 8 5.37 5.66 16.20
C ASN A 8 5.84 4.96 17.50
N GLY A 9 5.73 3.63 17.56
CA GLY A 9 6.15 2.84 18.72
C GLY A 9 5.03 2.47 19.71
N ILE A 10 3.82 3.02 19.54
CA ILE A 10 2.70 2.85 20.46
C ILE A 10 1.57 2.04 19.81
N TYR A 11 1.08 1.03 20.52
CA TYR A 11 -0.18 0.38 20.19
C TYR A 11 -1.34 1.18 20.78
N CYS A 12 -2.20 1.70 19.94
CA CYS A 12 -3.33 2.55 20.36
C CYS A 12 -4.65 2.07 19.75
N ASP A 13 -5.74 2.53 20.34
CA ASP A 13 -7.07 2.33 19.76
C ASP A 13 -7.14 2.99 18.38
N TYR A 14 -7.68 2.28 17.40
CA TYR A 14 -7.83 2.77 16.02
C TYR A 14 -8.56 4.12 15.94
N LYS A 15 -9.57 4.33 16.81
CA LYS A 15 -10.37 5.57 16.81
C LYS A 15 -9.59 6.78 17.31
N SER A 16 -8.59 6.58 18.16
CA SER A 16 -7.72 7.62 18.71
C SER A 16 -6.36 7.73 18.04
N ALA A 17 -6.08 6.82 17.07
CA ALA A 17 -4.81 6.83 16.34
C ALA A 17 -4.70 8.12 15.50
N SER A 18 -3.60 8.85 15.68
CA SER A 18 -3.36 10.12 14.99
C SER A 18 -1.91 10.28 14.59
N VAL A 19 -1.67 11.08 13.57
CA VAL A 19 -0.37 11.59 13.17
C VAL A 19 -0.38 13.11 13.26
N HIS A 20 0.78 13.71 13.42
CA HIS A 20 0.88 15.17 13.51
C HIS A 20 0.51 15.85 12.17
N ILE A 21 -0.14 17.01 12.22
CA ILE A 21 -0.59 17.77 11.04
C ILE A 21 0.57 18.23 10.14
N GLU A 22 1.78 18.36 10.69
CA GLU A 22 3.00 18.66 9.94
C GLU A 22 3.80 17.41 9.54
N ASP A 23 3.20 16.20 9.62
CA ASP A 23 3.83 15.01 9.05
C ASP A 23 3.98 15.18 7.54
N ARG A 24 5.20 14.97 7.03
CA ARG A 24 5.49 15.18 5.60
C ARG A 24 4.79 14.20 4.67
N GLY A 25 4.43 13.03 5.17
CA GLY A 25 3.55 12.10 4.43
C GLY A 25 2.18 12.71 4.16
N TYR A 26 1.61 13.40 5.15
CA TYR A 26 0.34 14.10 5.01
C TYR A 26 0.44 15.33 4.08
N GLN A 27 1.50 16.13 4.20
CA GLN A 27 1.62 17.41 3.46
C GLN A 27 2.19 17.26 2.05
N PHE A 28 3.05 16.26 1.80
CA PHE A 28 3.84 16.14 0.57
C PHE A 28 3.80 14.76 -0.06
N ALA A 29 3.10 13.79 0.51
CA ALA A 29 3.24 12.38 0.18
C ALA A 29 4.69 11.86 0.32
N ASP A 30 5.52 12.50 1.18
CA ASP A 30 6.93 12.18 1.39
C ASP A 30 7.06 10.94 2.28
N GLY A 31 6.85 9.80 1.69
CA GLY A 31 6.87 8.50 2.34
C GLY A 31 6.55 7.36 1.39
N VAL A 32 6.62 6.17 1.92
CA VAL A 32 6.40 4.91 1.20
C VAL A 32 5.47 4.00 2.00
N TYR A 33 4.87 3.01 1.34
CA TYR A 33 3.97 2.08 2.00
C TYR A 33 4.12 0.66 1.47
N GLU A 34 3.62 -0.30 2.23
CA GLU A 34 3.41 -1.68 1.83
C GLU A 34 2.04 -2.18 2.30
N VAL A 35 1.54 -3.20 1.58
CA VAL A 35 0.31 -3.90 1.96
C VAL A 35 0.59 -5.39 1.94
N PHE A 36 0.46 -6.04 3.09
CA PHE A 36 0.65 -7.49 3.22
C PHE A 36 -0.71 -8.17 3.30
N ALA A 37 -0.90 -9.24 2.55
CA ALA A 37 -2.04 -10.12 2.73
C ALA A 37 -1.84 -11.01 3.96
N VAL A 38 -2.93 -11.26 4.69
CA VAL A 38 -3.00 -12.27 5.75
C VAL A 38 -4.03 -13.30 5.32
N ILE A 39 -3.63 -14.56 5.23
CA ILE A 39 -4.48 -15.69 4.88
C ILE A 39 -4.33 -16.78 5.95
N ASN A 40 -5.43 -17.17 6.57
CA ASN A 40 -5.45 -18.13 7.67
C ASN A 40 -4.45 -17.76 8.80
N GLY A 41 -4.42 -16.47 9.16
CA GLY A 41 -3.55 -15.91 10.20
C GLY A 41 -2.07 -15.81 9.81
N LYS A 42 -1.67 -16.16 8.59
CA LYS A 42 -0.29 -16.12 8.10
C LYS A 42 -0.07 -14.96 7.14
N LEU A 43 1.04 -14.26 7.31
CA LEU A 43 1.51 -13.24 6.37
C LEU A 43 1.97 -13.90 5.07
N ILE A 44 1.58 -13.34 3.94
CA ILE A 44 2.00 -13.79 2.61
C ILE A 44 3.15 -12.91 2.14
N ASP A 45 4.20 -13.53 1.64
CA ASP A 45 5.38 -12.91 1.01
C ASP A 45 5.99 -11.73 1.81
N TYR A 46 6.16 -11.94 3.13
CA TYR A 46 6.74 -10.90 3.99
C TYR A 46 8.08 -10.38 3.47
N ASP A 47 8.98 -11.28 3.07
CA ASP A 47 10.35 -10.92 2.65
C ASP A 47 10.36 -10.11 1.35
N GLY A 48 9.52 -10.45 0.39
CA GLY A 48 9.36 -9.68 -0.85
C GLY A 48 8.88 -8.26 -0.58
N HIS A 49 7.85 -8.11 0.23
CA HIS A 49 7.28 -6.81 0.61
C HIS A 49 8.26 -5.96 1.42
N ILE A 50 8.89 -6.52 2.45
CA ILE A 50 9.81 -5.74 3.30
C ILE A 50 11.08 -5.32 2.53
N ASN A 51 11.58 -6.15 1.61
CA ASN A 51 12.69 -5.80 0.74
C ASN A 51 12.31 -4.64 -0.20
N ARG A 52 11.09 -4.64 -0.74
CA ARG A 52 10.58 -3.54 -1.56
C ARG A 52 10.40 -2.26 -0.75
N LEU A 53 9.93 -2.34 0.50
CA LEU A 53 9.89 -1.20 1.42
C LEU A 53 11.27 -0.55 1.56
N TYR A 54 12.30 -1.35 1.84
CA TYR A 54 13.68 -0.85 2.01
C TYR A 54 14.24 -0.26 0.71
N LYS A 55 13.96 -0.88 -0.44
CA LYS A 55 14.30 -0.31 -1.76
C LYS A 55 13.63 1.05 -1.94
N SER A 56 12.32 1.14 -1.70
CA SER A 56 11.56 2.40 -1.85
C SER A 56 12.06 3.49 -0.90
N LEU A 57 12.37 3.15 0.36
CA LEU A 57 12.95 4.09 1.33
C LEU A 57 14.30 4.63 0.84
N LYS A 58 15.18 3.76 0.32
CA LYS A 58 16.48 4.16 -0.23
C LYS A 58 16.33 5.15 -1.39
N GLU A 59 15.38 4.90 -2.30
CA GLU A 59 15.12 5.76 -3.46
C GLU A 59 14.68 7.17 -3.07
N ILE A 60 13.92 7.31 -1.98
CA ILE A 60 13.55 8.64 -1.43
C ILE A 60 14.57 9.17 -0.41
N LYS A 61 15.76 8.54 -0.30
CA LYS A 61 16.83 8.93 0.64
C LYS A 61 16.36 9.02 2.08
N LEU A 62 15.61 8.01 2.52
CA LEU A 62 15.09 7.88 3.88
C LEU A 62 15.60 6.57 4.50
N ASN A 63 16.29 6.66 5.63
CA ASN A 63 16.68 5.47 6.37
C ASN A 63 15.48 4.82 7.04
N SER A 64 15.43 3.50 7.04
CA SER A 64 14.37 2.78 7.76
C SER A 64 14.47 3.04 9.26
N PRO A 65 13.36 3.45 9.92
CA PRO A 65 13.38 3.68 11.36
C PRO A 65 13.38 2.39 12.20
N LEU A 66 13.09 1.24 11.60
CA LEU A 66 13.04 -0.06 12.26
C LEU A 66 13.81 -1.11 11.46
N ALA A 67 14.34 -2.11 12.14
CA ALA A 67 14.87 -3.32 11.52
C ALA A 67 13.73 -4.19 10.94
N LYS A 68 14.05 -5.08 10.00
CA LYS A 68 13.06 -5.97 9.36
C LYS A 68 12.34 -6.83 10.39
N GLU A 69 13.07 -7.37 11.34
CA GLU A 69 12.55 -8.22 12.42
C GLU A 69 11.57 -7.45 13.33
N SER A 70 11.83 -6.17 13.56
CA SER A 70 10.93 -5.29 14.34
C SER A 70 9.62 -5.03 13.60
N TYR A 71 9.65 -4.79 12.29
CA TYR A 71 8.42 -4.70 11.49
C TYR A 71 7.61 -6.00 11.58
N LEU A 72 8.27 -7.15 11.40
CA LEU A 72 7.61 -8.46 11.49
C LEU A 72 6.95 -8.67 12.87
N PHE A 73 7.67 -8.32 13.94
CA PHE A 73 7.16 -8.40 15.31
C PHE A 73 5.89 -7.54 15.50
N HIS A 74 5.92 -6.27 15.07
CA HIS A 74 4.78 -5.38 15.21
C HIS A 74 3.59 -5.81 14.34
N ILE A 75 3.83 -6.27 13.11
CA ILE A 75 2.80 -6.80 12.23
C ILE A 75 2.13 -8.03 12.84
N LYS A 76 2.91 -9.03 13.30
CA LYS A 76 2.37 -10.24 13.96
C LYS A 76 1.56 -9.89 15.21
N ASN A 77 2.02 -8.94 16.00
CA ASN A 77 1.27 -8.46 17.16
C ASN A 77 -0.06 -7.82 16.78
N LEU A 78 -0.11 -7.03 15.70
CA LEU A 78 -1.37 -6.44 15.24
C LEU A 78 -2.32 -7.50 14.68
N VAL A 79 -1.82 -8.49 13.92
CA VAL A 79 -2.62 -9.63 13.47
C VAL A 79 -3.26 -10.33 14.67
N LYS A 80 -2.47 -10.63 15.72
CA LYS A 80 -2.97 -11.27 16.96
C LYS A 80 -3.95 -10.39 17.70
N LYS A 81 -3.62 -9.12 17.98
CA LYS A 81 -4.45 -8.19 18.77
C LYS A 81 -5.79 -7.88 18.10
N ASN A 82 -5.85 -7.92 16.76
CA ASN A 82 -7.07 -7.67 15.99
C ASN A 82 -7.75 -8.95 15.52
N TYR A 83 -7.27 -10.13 15.92
CA TYR A 83 -7.84 -11.42 15.54
C TYR A 83 -7.99 -11.60 14.02
N ILE A 84 -7.00 -11.13 13.25
CA ILE A 84 -7.05 -11.20 11.79
C ILE A 84 -6.77 -12.63 11.34
N ASN A 85 -7.77 -13.29 10.79
CA ASN A 85 -7.63 -14.58 10.10
C ASN A 85 -7.37 -14.37 8.61
N ASN A 86 -8.22 -13.57 7.95
CA ASN A 86 -8.02 -13.11 6.57
C ASN A 86 -8.11 -11.59 6.53
N GLY A 87 -7.20 -10.94 5.83
CA GLY A 87 -7.18 -9.49 5.82
C GLY A 87 -5.95 -8.87 5.19
N LEU A 88 -5.77 -7.60 5.45
CA LEU A 88 -4.65 -6.81 4.95
C LEU A 88 -3.98 -6.05 6.10
N ILE A 89 -2.66 -6.00 6.06
CA ILE A 89 -1.86 -5.11 6.90
C ILE A 89 -1.31 -4.00 6.01
N TYR A 90 -1.65 -2.78 6.35
CA TYR A 90 -1.08 -1.58 5.75
C TYR A 90 0.06 -1.08 6.63
N LEU A 91 1.24 -0.88 6.06
CA LEU A 91 2.42 -0.30 6.69
C LEU A 91 2.83 0.95 5.93
N GLN A 92 2.97 2.07 6.61
CA GLN A 92 3.44 3.34 6.05
C GLN A 92 4.63 3.86 6.84
N VAL A 93 5.62 4.38 6.11
CA VAL A 93 6.77 5.10 6.67
C VAL A 93 6.86 6.45 5.97
N THR A 94 6.82 7.53 6.73
CA THR A 94 7.02 8.89 6.22
C THR A 94 8.34 9.47 6.71
N ARG A 95 8.77 10.59 6.11
CA ARG A 95 9.96 11.32 6.61
C ARG A 95 9.74 11.90 8.00
N GLY A 96 8.52 11.98 8.49
CA GLY A 96 8.16 12.48 9.83
C GLY A 96 7.76 13.95 9.85
N VAL A 97 7.76 14.51 11.06
CA VAL A 97 7.20 15.84 11.36
C VAL A 97 8.25 16.93 11.19
N SER A 98 7.94 17.93 10.36
CA SER A 98 8.81 19.08 10.15
C SER A 98 7.99 20.27 9.66
N LYS A 99 8.46 21.50 9.94
CA LYS A 99 7.89 22.71 9.33
C LYS A 99 7.85 22.56 7.81
N ARG A 100 6.78 23.07 7.19
CA ARG A 100 6.55 22.98 5.77
C ARG A 100 7.67 23.65 4.97
N ASP A 101 8.52 22.85 4.35
CA ASP A 101 9.57 23.24 3.39
C ASP A 101 9.74 22.10 2.38
N PHE A 102 10.03 22.41 1.12
CA PHE A 102 10.31 21.40 0.07
C PHE A 102 11.66 20.69 0.28
N LYS A 103 12.61 21.30 0.96
CA LYS A 103 13.90 20.68 1.30
C LYS A 103 13.69 19.52 2.27
N PHE A 104 14.55 18.53 2.19
CA PHE A 104 14.60 17.50 3.21
C PHE A 104 15.06 18.09 4.54
N PRO A 105 14.28 17.91 5.62
CA PRO A 105 14.68 18.40 6.93
C PRO A 105 15.87 17.62 7.46
N LYS A 106 16.71 18.27 8.27
CA LYS A 106 17.79 17.62 9.01
C LYS A 106 17.27 17.10 10.36
N ASN A 107 17.79 15.95 10.79
CA ASN A 107 17.54 15.38 12.14
C ASN A 107 16.06 15.16 12.50
N VAL A 108 15.24 14.75 11.53
CA VAL A 108 13.82 14.39 11.75
C VAL A 108 13.70 12.91 11.90
N LYS A 109 12.92 12.46 12.91
CA LYS A 109 12.61 11.06 13.13
C LYS A 109 11.47 10.63 12.18
N PRO A 110 11.66 9.59 11.36
CA PRO A 110 10.59 9.07 10.51
C PRO A 110 9.38 8.62 11.33
N SER A 111 8.17 8.77 10.76
CA SER A 111 6.96 8.23 11.35
C SER A 111 6.63 6.86 10.77
N VAL A 112 6.12 5.95 11.61
CA VAL A 112 5.68 4.61 11.23
C VAL A 112 4.24 4.40 11.66
N VAL A 113 3.39 4.00 10.72
CA VAL A 113 2.00 3.63 10.99
C VAL A 113 1.76 2.22 10.47
N ILE A 114 1.14 1.36 11.28
CA ILE A 114 0.71 0.03 10.84
C ILE A 114 -0.76 -0.16 11.23
N ILE A 115 -1.58 -0.56 10.25
CA ILE A 115 -3.02 -0.77 10.41
C ILE A 115 -3.35 -2.20 9.96
N ALA A 116 -4.22 -2.87 10.72
CA ALA A 116 -4.73 -4.20 10.38
C ALA A 116 -6.22 -4.12 10.03
N ASN A 117 -6.61 -4.66 8.88
CA ASN A 117 -7.99 -4.74 8.42
C ASN A 117 -8.38 -6.19 8.17
N SER A 118 -9.46 -6.65 8.78
CA SER A 118 -10.08 -7.94 8.47
C SER A 118 -10.89 -7.86 7.19
N ILE A 119 -10.83 -8.90 6.37
CA ILE A 119 -11.69 -9.08 5.20
C ILE A 119 -12.59 -10.30 5.47
N PRO A 120 -13.91 -10.17 5.43
CA PRO A 120 -14.81 -11.29 5.56
C PRO A 120 -14.56 -12.32 4.45
N LYS A 121 -14.54 -13.61 4.83
CA LYS A 121 -14.26 -14.71 3.89
C LYS A 121 -15.23 -14.74 2.70
N ASP A 122 -16.49 -14.53 2.97
CA ASP A 122 -17.57 -14.53 1.98
C ASP A 122 -17.44 -13.38 0.95
N GLU A 123 -16.90 -12.24 1.33
CA GLU A 123 -16.63 -11.13 0.40
C GLU A 123 -15.55 -11.51 -0.64
N TYR A 124 -14.53 -12.21 -0.19
CA TYR A 124 -13.45 -12.69 -1.06
C TYR A 124 -13.96 -13.75 -2.04
N GLU A 125 -14.71 -14.73 -1.53
CA GLU A 125 -15.28 -15.82 -2.33
C GLU A 125 -16.29 -15.31 -3.39
N LYS A 126 -17.13 -14.34 -3.04
CA LYS A 126 -18.08 -13.72 -3.98
C LYS A 126 -17.39 -13.01 -5.14
N LYS A 127 -16.32 -12.25 -4.89
CA LYS A 127 -15.55 -11.59 -5.96
C LYS A 127 -14.85 -12.60 -6.86
N PHE A 128 -14.32 -13.66 -6.28
CA PHE A 128 -13.60 -14.70 -7.00
C PHE A 128 -14.52 -15.49 -7.94
N SER A 129 -15.71 -15.86 -7.50
CA SER A 129 -16.63 -16.67 -8.28
C SER A 129 -17.31 -15.93 -9.44
N ARG A 130 -17.64 -14.63 -9.26
CA ARG A 130 -18.35 -13.83 -10.29
C ARG A 130 -17.41 -13.14 -11.30
N GLY A 131 -16.12 -13.08 -11.00
CA GLY A 131 -15.19 -12.18 -11.68
C GLY A 131 -15.45 -10.71 -11.37
N ILE A 132 -14.74 -9.80 -12.04
CA ILE A 132 -14.83 -8.35 -11.89
C ILE A 132 -15.01 -7.65 -13.24
N LYS A 133 -15.74 -6.54 -13.25
CA LYS A 133 -15.83 -5.64 -14.40
C LYS A 133 -14.70 -4.62 -14.32
N VAL A 134 -14.05 -4.35 -15.44
CA VAL A 134 -12.90 -3.44 -15.51
C VAL A 134 -13.19 -2.30 -16.48
N LYS A 135 -12.81 -1.08 -16.08
CA LYS A 135 -12.80 0.12 -16.93
C LYS A 135 -11.37 0.50 -17.23
N THR A 136 -11.04 0.72 -18.49
CA THR A 136 -9.73 1.26 -18.87
C THR A 136 -9.70 2.77 -18.69
N THR A 137 -8.60 3.31 -18.15
CA THR A 137 -8.34 4.74 -17.96
C THR A 137 -6.87 5.06 -18.26
N GLN A 138 -6.57 6.31 -18.59
CA GLN A 138 -5.18 6.75 -18.82
C GLN A 138 -4.35 6.59 -17.55
N ASP A 139 -3.10 6.11 -17.68
CA ASP A 139 -2.13 6.03 -16.58
C ASP A 139 -1.52 7.43 -16.34
N LEU A 140 -2.03 8.11 -15.33
CA LEU A 140 -1.57 9.45 -14.93
C LEU A 140 -0.60 9.41 -13.75
N ARG A 141 -0.06 8.24 -13.42
CA ARG A 141 0.93 8.14 -12.34
C ARG A 141 2.24 8.82 -12.74
N TRP A 142 3.05 9.12 -11.74
CA TRP A 142 4.38 9.67 -12.00
C TRP A 142 5.32 8.62 -12.61
N LYS A 143 6.44 9.08 -13.19
CA LYS A 143 7.39 8.21 -13.93
C LYS A 143 8.26 7.28 -13.05
N ARG A 144 8.17 7.36 -11.73
CA ARG A 144 8.93 6.53 -10.78
C ARG A 144 7.99 5.57 -10.04
N VAL A 145 7.20 4.81 -10.79
CA VAL A 145 6.26 3.80 -10.24
C VAL A 145 6.97 2.61 -9.58
N ASP A 146 8.28 2.46 -9.79
CA ASP A 146 9.16 1.52 -9.10
C ASP A 146 9.29 1.81 -7.58
N ILE A 147 9.02 3.06 -7.18
CA ILE A 147 8.98 3.49 -5.77
C ILE A 147 7.53 3.43 -5.29
N LYS A 148 7.26 2.61 -4.27
CA LYS A 148 5.91 2.48 -3.72
C LYS A 148 5.59 3.64 -2.76
N THR A 149 5.41 4.84 -3.36
CA THR A 149 5.18 6.10 -2.63
C THR A 149 3.72 6.33 -2.25
N LEU A 150 3.48 7.30 -1.37
CA LEU A 150 2.16 7.76 -0.95
C LEU A 150 1.44 8.63 -2.01
N ASN A 151 2.05 8.87 -3.16
CA ASN A 151 1.45 9.66 -4.25
C ASN A 151 0.38 8.85 -5.00
N LEU A 152 -0.74 8.61 -4.34
CA LEU A 152 -1.80 7.71 -4.80
C LEU A 152 -3.02 8.42 -5.41
N LEU A 153 -3.00 9.74 -5.56
CA LEU A 153 -4.15 10.46 -6.13
C LEU A 153 -4.51 9.99 -7.55
N PRO A 154 -3.56 9.78 -8.49
CA PRO A 154 -3.90 9.27 -9.82
C PRO A 154 -4.62 7.90 -9.80
N PRO A 155 -4.14 6.86 -9.09
CA PRO A 155 -4.88 5.60 -9.01
C PRO A 155 -6.21 5.71 -8.24
N VAL A 156 -6.34 6.63 -7.28
CA VAL A 156 -7.63 6.91 -6.61
C VAL A 156 -8.65 7.47 -7.59
N LEU A 157 -8.27 8.45 -8.42
CA LEU A 157 -9.13 9.01 -9.45
C LEU A 157 -9.52 7.96 -10.51
N ALA A 158 -8.58 7.13 -10.94
CA ALA A 158 -8.85 6.03 -11.86
C ALA A 158 -9.87 5.04 -11.26
N LYS A 159 -9.70 4.67 -9.99
CA LYS A 159 -10.63 3.80 -9.26
C LYS A 159 -12.02 4.43 -9.19
N GLN A 160 -12.11 5.72 -8.85
CA GLN A 160 -13.38 6.43 -8.79
C GLN A 160 -14.08 6.43 -10.16
N THR A 161 -13.34 6.69 -11.24
CA THR A 161 -13.87 6.61 -12.61
C THR A 161 -14.46 5.21 -12.91
N ALA A 162 -13.78 4.13 -12.48
CA ALA A 162 -14.31 2.78 -12.66
C ALA A 162 -15.63 2.58 -11.91
N ILE A 163 -15.72 3.01 -10.65
CA ILE A 163 -16.93 2.90 -9.82
C ILE A 163 -18.10 3.67 -10.45
N GLU A 164 -17.90 4.90 -10.92
CA GLU A 164 -18.92 5.70 -11.60
C GLU A 164 -19.42 5.04 -12.89
N ASN A 165 -18.58 4.23 -13.53
CA ASN A 165 -18.96 3.41 -14.70
C ASN A 165 -19.45 2.00 -14.33
N LYS A 166 -19.82 1.75 -13.05
CA LYS A 166 -20.32 0.46 -12.54
C LYS A 166 -19.32 -0.71 -12.75
N CYS A 167 -18.04 -0.40 -12.70
CA CYS A 167 -16.93 -1.36 -12.77
C CYS A 167 -16.26 -1.53 -11.40
N ASP A 168 -15.68 -2.70 -11.19
CA ASP A 168 -15.04 -3.06 -9.90
C ASP A 168 -13.58 -2.57 -9.82
N GLU A 169 -12.90 -2.41 -10.98
CA GLU A 169 -11.49 -2.01 -11.04
C GLU A 169 -11.22 -1.16 -12.28
N ALA A 170 -10.20 -0.27 -12.19
CA ALA A 170 -9.65 0.42 -13.34
C ALA A 170 -8.37 -0.27 -13.81
N TRP A 171 -8.24 -0.53 -15.11
CA TRP A 171 -6.97 -0.85 -15.74
C TRP A 171 -6.36 0.40 -16.36
N LEU A 172 -5.12 0.68 -15.96
CA LEU A 172 -4.38 1.85 -16.42
C LEU A 172 -3.73 1.55 -17.78
N ILE A 173 -3.80 2.51 -18.70
CA ILE A 173 -3.27 2.40 -20.07
C ILE A 173 -2.22 3.50 -20.28
N ASP A 174 -1.04 3.11 -20.77
CA ASP A 174 0.01 4.07 -21.16
C ASP A 174 -0.32 4.79 -22.48
N ASP A 175 0.51 5.75 -22.87
CA ASP A 175 0.34 6.56 -24.08
C ASP A 175 0.40 5.74 -25.39
N LYS A 176 0.89 4.50 -25.31
CA LYS A 176 0.94 3.57 -26.45
C LYS A 176 -0.26 2.62 -26.49
N GLY A 177 -1.19 2.73 -25.55
CA GLY A 177 -2.37 1.88 -25.45
C GLY A 177 -2.14 0.54 -24.75
N TYR A 178 -0.98 0.32 -24.11
CA TYR A 178 -0.72 -0.90 -23.36
C TYR A 178 -1.21 -0.80 -21.92
N ILE A 179 -1.80 -1.89 -21.42
CA ILE A 179 -2.17 -2.00 -20.02
C ILE A 179 -0.90 -2.04 -19.16
N THR A 180 -0.82 -1.16 -18.17
CA THR A 180 0.29 -1.09 -17.21
C THR A 180 0.01 -1.93 -15.98
N GLU A 181 -1.06 -1.62 -15.26
CA GLU A 181 -1.55 -2.38 -14.09
C GLU A 181 -2.98 -1.95 -13.74
N GLY A 182 -3.56 -2.51 -12.67
CA GLY A 182 -4.81 -2.00 -12.09
C GLY A 182 -4.56 -0.80 -11.19
N SER A 183 -5.60 -0.03 -10.86
CA SER A 183 -5.49 1.12 -9.93
C SER A 183 -5.02 0.70 -8.53
N SER A 184 -5.35 -0.52 -8.11
CA SER A 184 -4.95 -1.10 -6.82
C SER A 184 -4.53 -2.57 -6.91
N SER A 185 -4.23 -3.07 -8.12
CA SER A 185 -3.91 -4.47 -8.41
C SER A 185 -2.99 -4.58 -9.60
N ASN A 186 -2.35 -5.74 -9.78
CA ASN A 186 -1.61 -6.05 -11.00
C ASN A 186 -2.57 -6.60 -12.07
N ALA A 187 -2.29 -6.30 -13.35
CA ALA A 187 -2.97 -6.92 -14.48
C ALA A 187 -2.23 -8.19 -14.92
N TRP A 188 -2.98 -9.27 -15.06
CA TRP A 188 -2.50 -10.56 -15.55
C TRP A 188 -3.40 -11.07 -16.66
N ILE A 189 -2.81 -11.74 -17.65
CA ILE A 189 -3.55 -12.47 -18.67
C ILE A 189 -3.13 -13.93 -18.67
N LEU A 190 -4.09 -14.81 -18.96
CA LEU A 190 -3.82 -16.22 -19.21
C LEU A 190 -3.86 -16.46 -20.73
N LYS A 191 -2.73 -16.85 -21.30
CA LYS A 191 -2.63 -17.18 -22.74
C LYS A 191 -1.86 -18.50 -22.90
N ASN A 192 -2.44 -19.47 -23.59
CA ASN A 192 -1.84 -20.78 -23.83
C ASN A 192 -1.31 -21.43 -22.52
N ASN A 193 -2.14 -21.44 -21.48
CA ASN A 193 -1.83 -21.96 -20.15
C ASN A 193 -0.63 -21.28 -19.45
N THR A 194 -0.27 -20.07 -19.88
CA THR A 194 0.82 -19.26 -19.30
C THR A 194 0.26 -17.97 -18.74
N LEU A 195 0.56 -17.67 -17.47
CA LEU A 195 0.27 -16.40 -16.83
C LEU A 195 1.29 -15.35 -17.27
N ILE A 196 0.81 -14.25 -17.84
CA ILE A 196 1.64 -13.15 -18.33
C ILE A 196 1.25 -11.88 -17.60
N THR A 197 2.24 -11.15 -17.12
CA THR A 197 2.08 -9.81 -16.54
C THR A 197 3.19 -8.90 -17.05
N ARG A 198 3.02 -7.58 -16.88
CA ARG A 198 4.06 -6.62 -17.24
C ARG A 198 5.31 -6.85 -16.38
N PRO A 199 6.52 -6.81 -16.93
CA PRO A 199 7.76 -6.91 -16.17
C PRO A 199 7.90 -5.71 -15.22
N ILE A 200 8.62 -5.92 -14.10
CA ILE A 200 8.94 -4.85 -13.16
C ILE A 200 9.83 -3.83 -13.89
N SER A 201 9.33 -2.62 -14.06
CA SER A 201 10.04 -1.53 -14.73
C SER A 201 9.84 -0.20 -13.97
N ASN A 202 10.59 0.83 -14.37
CA ASN A 202 10.46 2.18 -13.83
C ASN A 202 9.33 2.98 -14.51
N SER A 203 8.62 2.35 -15.43
CA SER A 203 7.52 2.95 -16.21
C SER A 203 6.38 1.96 -16.40
#